data_7d119910480808c13527cbc6f41323d5
#
_entry.id   7d119910480808c13527cbc6f41323d5
#
_cell.length_a   1.000
_cell.length_b   1.000
_cell.length_c   1.000
_cell.angle_alpha   90.00
_cell.angle_beta   90.00
_cell.angle_gamma   90.00
#
_symmetry.space_group_name_H-M   'P 1'
#
loop_
_entity.id
_entity.type
_entity.pdbx_description
1 polymer ?
#
loop_
_entity_poly.entity_id
_entity_poly.type
_entity_poly.pdbx_seq_one_letter_code
_entity_poly.pdbx_strand_id
1 'polypeptide(L)'
;MKVTAIVCGRRNQYTERVARAALKAAKDEGAEVTLINLMDLNIKPCINCQACVRAMRDPDFKGKCPLGQDDMEWLDDQMLSSDGLLFVAPMFENSAPGVYKVMCDRLGPSHDVTFLKEAYDQRMAKGEDPKIDTRFFRARAVAFIGHGGSEWSYLSYPTLAVPAISMGMTIVDYVRLDWNNTLILDDARMERVRQC
;
A
#
# COMPACT_ATOMS: atom_id res chain seq x y z
N MET A 1 -15.50 -7.74 6.69
CA MET A 1 -14.28 -6.91 6.62
C MET A 1 -13.33 -7.55 5.62
N LYS A 2 -12.71 -6.76 4.72
CA LYS A 2 -11.74 -7.25 3.74
C LYS A 2 -10.34 -6.73 4.10
N VAL A 3 -9.36 -7.64 4.22
CA VAL A 3 -7.96 -7.32 4.49
C VAL A 3 -7.10 -7.77 3.32
N THR A 4 -6.33 -6.86 2.75
CA THR A 4 -5.43 -7.16 1.63
C THR A 4 -3.98 -6.96 2.04
N ALA A 5 -3.17 -8.01 1.90
CA ALA A 5 -1.72 -7.91 2.03
C ALA A 5 -1.08 -7.64 0.66
N ILE A 6 -0.24 -6.61 0.62
CA ILE A 6 0.60 -6.26 -0.54
C ILE A 6 2.03 -6.58 -0.18
N VAL A 7 2.62 -7.51 -0.92
CA VAL A 7 3.97 -8.01 -0.66
C VAL A 7 4.90 -7.73 -1.83
N CYS A 8 6.19 -7.61 -1.56
CA CYS A 8 7.21 -7.50 -2.60
C CYS A 8 8.37 -8.46 -2.29
N GLY A 9 8.29 -9.66 -2.82
CA GLY A 9 9.29 -10.70 -2.58
C GLY A 9 9.07 -11.91 -3.47
N ARG A 10 10.00 -12.85 -3.43
CA ARG A 10 9.86 -14.10 -4.18
C ARG A 10 8.66 -14.89 -3.67
N ARG A 11 7.92 -15.50 -4.58
CA ARG A 11 6.81 -16.40 -4.26
C ARG A 11 7.24 -17.53 -3.33
N ASN A 12 6.39 -17.85 -2.34
CA ASN A 12 6.61 -18.91 -1.36
C ASN A 12 7.86 -18.75 -0.49
N GLN A 13 8.50 -17.57 -0.50
CA GLN A 13 9.65 -17.26 0.33
C GLN A 13 9.23 -16.49 1.60
N TYR A 14 10.20 -16.06 2.38
CA TYR A 14 10.01 -15.48 3.71
C TYR A 14 8.96 -14.36 3.76
N THR A 15 9.05 -13.34 2.88
CA THR A 15 8.12 -12.21 2.83
C THR A 15 6.67 -12.67 2.67
N GLU A 16 6.44 -13.56 1.71
CA GLU A 16 5.08 -14.05 1.44
C GLU A 16 4.57 -14.96 2.56
N ARG A 17 5.44 -15.76 3.17
CA ARG A 17 5.07 -16.61 4.31
C ARG A 17 4.67 -15.78 5.53
N VAL A 18 5.38 -14.70 5.82
CA VAL A 18 5.02 -13.74 6.87
C VAL A 18 3.65 -13.11 6.61
N ALA A 19 3.42 -12.62 5.39
CA ALA A 19 2.13 -12.05 5.01
C ALA A 19 0.98 -13.06 5.15
N ARG A 20 1.20 -14.31 4.72
CA ARG A 20 0.19 -15.38 4.86
C ARG A 20 -0.12 -15.71 6.32
N ALA A 21 0.87 -15.63 7.21
CA ALA A 21 0.66 -15.84 8.63
C ALA A 21 -0.23 -14.74 9.25
N ALA A 22 0.03 -13.47 8.90
CA ALA A 22 -0.81 -12.35 9.33
C ALA A 22 -2.23 -12.46 8.75
N LEU A 23 -2.34 -12.73 7.44
CA LEU A 23 -3.64 -12.94 6.80
C LEU A 23 -4.41 -14.13 7.37
N LYS A 24 -3.71 -15.18 7.81
CA LYS A 24 -4.38 -16.30 8.50
C LYS A 24 -5.03 -15.83 9.79
N ALA A 25 -4.35 -15.03 10.61
CA ALA A 25 -4.95 -14.49 11.83
C ALA A 25 -6.19 -13.64 11.52
N ALA A 26 -6.11 -12.74 10.54
CA ALA A 26 -7.26 -11.95 10.11
C ALA A 26 -8.44 -12.83 9.62
N LYS A 27 -8.14 -13.92 8.90
CA LYS A 27 -9.14 -14.87 8.43
C LYS A 27 -9.77 -15.63 9.58
N ASP A 28 -9.00 -16.03 10.58
CA ASP A 28 -9.50 -16.75 11.77
C ASP A 28 -10.47 -15.85 12.57
N GLU A 29 -10.30 -14.50 12.48
CA GLU A 29 -11.23 -13.50 13.02
C GLU A 29 -12.39 -13.14 12.04
N GLY A 30 -12.57 -13.91 10.98
CA GLY A 30 -13.71 -13.77 10.05
C GLY A 30 -13.53 -12.75 8.93
N ALA A 31 -12.30 -12.25 8.67
CA ALA A 31 -12.06 -11.37 7.53
C ALA A 31 -11.96 -12.14 6.21
N GLU A 32 -12.45 -11.54 5.14
CA GLU A 32 -12.05 -11.90 3.78
C GLU A 32 -10.61 -11.43 3.54
N VAL A 33 -9.74 -12.32 3.04
CA VAL A 33 -8.33 -12.01 2.90
C VAL A 33 -7.83 -12.18 1.47
N THR A 34 -6.99 -11.26 1.03
CA THR A 34 -6.35 -11.28 -0.29
C THR A 34 -4.85 -11.05 -0.14
N LEU A 35 -4.04 -11.76 -0.93
CA LEU A 35 -2.59 -11.53 -1.02
C LEU A 35 -2.24 -11.15 -2.44
N ILE A 36 -1.57 -10.00 -2.59
CA ILE A 36 -1.10 -9.45 -3.87
C ILE A 36 0.43 -9.34 -3.78
N ASN A 37 1.12 -9.95 -4.73
CA ASN A 37 2.58 -9.79 -4.82
C ASN A 37 2.92 -8.82 -5.95
N LEU A 38 3.58 -7.71 -5.61
CA LEU A 38 3.99 -6.69 -6.58
C LEU A 38 4.94 -7.23 -7.65
N MET A 39 5.66 -8.32 -7.35
CA MET A 39 6.54 -8.99 -8.33
C MET A 39 5.77 -9.66 -9.47
N ASP A 40 4.47 -9.87 -9.30
CA ASP A 40 3.61 -10.50 -10.31
C ASP A 40 2.90 -9.46 -11.19
N LEU A 41 3.02 -8.18 -10.86
CA LEU A 41 2.35 -7.08 -11.52
C LEU A 41 3.29 -6.36 -12.50
N ASN A 42 2.73 -5.91 -13.60
CA ASN A 42 3.39 -5.03 -14.54
C ASN A 42 3.01 -3.58 -14.22
N ILE A 43 3.76 -2.94 -13.32
CA ILE A 43 3.57 -1.54 -12.97
C ILE A 43 4.71 -0.73 -13.59
N LYS A 44 4.39 0.17 -14.50
CA LYS A 44 5.37 1.05 -15.14
C LYS A 44 5.83 2.14 -14.18
N PRO A 45 7.12 2.51 -14.20
CA PRO A 45 7.63 3.61 -13.40
C PRO A 45 6.93 4.93 -13.74
N CYS A 46 6.76 5.80 -12.74
CA CYS A 46 6.32 7.16 -12.97
C CYS A 46 7.37 7.91 -13.81
N ILE A 47 6.94 8.50 -14.91
CA ILE A 47 7.82 9.27 -15.82
C ILE A 47 7.78 10.78 -15.55
N ASN A 48 7.21 11.18 -14.42
CA ASN A 48 7.06 12.59 -14.03
C ASN A 48 6.40 13.46 -15.11
N CYS A 49 5.43 12.94 -15.84
CA CYS A 49 4.73 13.69 -16.89
C CYS A 49 3.79 14.78 -16.35
N GLN A 50 3.58 14.82 -15.02
CA GLN A 50 2.68 15.72 -14.30
C GLN A 50 1.22 15.70 -14.81
N ALA A 51 0.83 14.70 -15.56
CA ALA A 51 -0.52 14.59 -16.09
C ALA A 51 -1.56 14.52 -14.95
N CYS A 52 -1.25 13.81 -13.84
CA CYS A 52 -2.11 13.77 -12.66
C CYS A 52 -2.32 15.16 -12.05
N VAL A 53 -1.29 16.00 -11.97
CA VAL A 53 -1.40 17.38 -11.46
C VAL A 53 -2.27 18.25 -12.37
N ARG A 54 -2.11 18.12 -13.69
CA ARG A 54 -2.95 18.82 -14.66
C ARG A 54 -4.39 18.29 -14.63
N ALA A 55 -4.53 16.98 -14.54
CA ALA A 55 -5.84 16.32 -14.52
C ALA A 55 -6.68 16.70 -13.29
N MET A 56 -6.05 17.05 -12.16
CA MET A 56 -6.78 17.53 -10.97
C MET A 56 -7.57 18.82 -11.24
N ARG A 57 -7.20 19.59 -12.27
CA ARG A 57 -7.91 20.78 -12.74
C ARG A 57 -8.97 20.45 -13.79
N ASP A 58 -8.98 19.23 -14.28
CA ASP A 58 -9.91 18.73 -15.27
C ASP A 58 -11.21 18.28 -14.58
N PRO A 59 -12.40 18.78 -15.00
CA PRO A 59 -13.68 18.35 -14.44
C PRO A 59 -13.97 16.86 -14.64
N ASP A 60 -13.31 16.20 -15.57
CA ASP A 60 -13.44 14.75 -15.80
C ASP A 60 -12.44 13.89 -15.03
N PHE A 61 -11.55 14.50 -14.25
CA PHE A 61 -10.57 13.77 -13.44
C PHE A 61 -11.25 12.90 -12.37
N LYS A 62 -10.87 11.63 -12.32
CA LYS A 62 -11.47 10.60 -11.46
C LYS A 62 -10.60 10.16 -10.28
N GLY A 63 -9.56 10.91 -9.96
CA GLY A 63 -8.62 10.54 -8.89
C GLY A 63 -7.65 9.41 -9.25
N LYS A 64 -7.41 9.14 -10.53
CA LYS A 64 -6.52 8.06 -10.98
C LYS A 64 -5.39 8.57 -11.86
N CYS A 65 -4.25 7.87 -11.86
CA CYS A 65 -3.15 8.19 -12.75
C CYS A 65 -3.58 8.02 -14.22
N PRO A 66 -3.41 9.06 -15.08
CA PRO A 66 -3.85 8.99 -16.47
C PRO A 66 -2.95 8.14 -17.38
N LEU A 67 -1.83 7.64 -16.86
CA LEU A 67 -0.90 6.76 -17.60
C LEU A 67 -1.37 5.31 -17.65
N GLY A 68 -2.64 5.00 -17.58
CA GLY A 68 -3.23 3.67 -17.63
C GLY A 68 -2.57 2.70 -18.64
N GLN A 69 -3.03 1.48 -18.72
CA GLN A 69 -2.48 0.34 -19.50
C GLN A 69 -1.37 -0.45 -18.78
N ASP A 70 -1.43 -0.49 -17.46
CA ASP A 70 -0.65 -1.40 -16.63
C ASP A 70 -1.52 -1.88 -15.45
N ASP A 71 -0.95 -2.68 -14.55
CA ASP A 71 -1.70 -3.27 -13.44
C ASP A 71 -1.97 -2.29 -12.28
N MET A 72 -1.53 -1.02 -12.39
CA MET A 72 -1.70 -0.04 -11.31
C MET A 72 -3.17 0.27 -11.03
N GLU A 73 -4.01 0.42 -12.06
CA GLU A 73 -5.43 0.71 -11.86
C GLU A 73 -6.15 -0.45 -11.14
N TRP A 74 -5.81 -1.68 -11.48
CA TRP A 74 -6.33 -2.86 -10.79
C TRP A 74 -5.86 -2.90 -9.33
N LEU A 75 -4.57 -2.61 -9.07
CA LEU A 75 -4.02 -2.56 -7.72
C LEU A 75 -4.71 -1.48 -6.87
N ASP A 76 -4.93 -0.29 -7.44
CA ASP A 76 -5.67 0.78 -6.79
C ASP A 76 -7.06 0.33 -6.37
N ASP A 77 -7.78 -0.34 -7.26
CA ASP A 77 -9.11 -0.85 -6.95
C ASP A 77 -9.09 -1.88 -5.82
N GLN A 78 -8.08 -2.75 -5.77
CA GLN A 78 -7.89 -3.68 -4.66
C GLN A 78 -7.62 -2.94 -3.33
N MET A 79 -6.75 -1.92 -3.34
CA MET A 79 -6.48 -1.11 -2.15
C MET A 79 -7.73 -0.33 -1.69
N LEU A 80 -8.43 0.31 -2.62
CA LEU A 80 -9.62 1.11 -2.31
C LEU A 80 -10.81 0.28 -1.84
N SER A 81 -10.90 -0.98 -2.28
CA SER A 81 -11.97 -1.90 -1.87
C SER A 81 -11.70 -2.60 -0.52
N SER A 82 -10.51 -2.46 0.04
CA SER A 82 -10.13 -3.08 1.31
C SER A 82 -10.48 -2.22 2.52
N ASP A 83 -10.81 -2.85 3.64
CA ASP A 83 -11.03 -2.21 4.93
C ASP A 83 -9.71 -2.01 5.68
N GLY A 84 -8.78 -2.95 5.52
CA GLY A 84 -7.44 -2.91 6.07
C GLY A 84 -6.39 -3.33 5.04
N LEU A 85 -5.21 -2.72 5.12
CA LEU A 85 -4.07 -3.04 4.28
C LEU A 85 -2.88 -3.47 5.12
N LEU A 86 -2.15 -4.45 4.63
CA LEU A 86 -0.90 -4.92 5.21
C LEU A 86 0.20 -4.87 4.15
N PHE A 87 1.22 -4.06 4.36
CA PHE A 87 2.38 -4.03 3.48
C PHE A 87 3.53 -4.82 4.09
N VAL A 88 4.05 -5.79 3.34
CA VAL A 88 5.15 -6.65 3.80
C VAL A 88 6.30 -6.60 2.81
N ALA A 89 7.45 -6.14 3.26
CA ALA A 89 8.60 -5.94 2.38
C ALA A 89 9.93 -6.36 3.02
N PRO A 90 10.86 -6.95 2.26
CA PRO A 90 12.25 -7.06 2.67
C PRO A 90 12.92 -5.69 2.63
N MET A 91 13.97 -5.54 3.40
CA MET A 91 14.82 -4.34 3.38
C MET A 91 16.01 -4.57 2.45
N PHE A 92 16.10 -3.76 1.40
CA PHE A 92 17.24 -3.73 0.49
C PHE A 92 17.95 -2.40 0.64
N GLU A 93 19.24 -2.42 0.98
CA GLU A 93 20.00 -1.19 1.23
C GLU A 93 19.29 -0.20 2.18
N ASN A 94 18.75 -0.73 3.27
CA ASN A 94 18.04 0.02 4.31
C ASN A 94 16.77 0.76 3.80
N SER A 95 16.16 0.27 2.74
CA SER A 95 14.94 0.86 2.15
C SER A 95 13.98 -0.24 1.68
N ALA A 96 12.77 0.17 1.33
CA ALA A 96 11.85 -0.72 0.63
C ALA A 96 12.39 -1.09 -0.76
N PRO A 97 12.07 -2.27 -1.31
CA PRO A 97 12.52 -2.69 -2.63
C PRO A 97 12.11 -1.74 -3.76
N GLY A 98 12.89 -1.70 -4.85
CA GLY A 98 12.60 -0.85 -6.00
C GLY A 98 11.19 -1.03 -6.57
N VAL A 99 10.67 -2.26 -6.63
CA VAL A 99 9.29 -2.55 -7.08
C VAL A 99 8.24 -1.86 -6.17
N TYR A 100 8.49 -1.81 -4.87
CA TYR A 100 7.64 -1.09 -3.93
C TYR A 100 7.67 0.42 -4.21
N LYS A 101 8.87 0.95 -4.43
CA LYS A 101 9.05 2.38 -4.76
C LYS A 101 8.37 2.76 -6.08
N VAL A 102 8.41 1.89 -7.09
CA VAL A 102 7.67 2.09 -8.35
C VAL A 102 6.17 2.25 -8.09
N MET A 103 5.58 1.40 -7.26
CA MET A 103 4.19 1.55 -6.84
C MET A 103 3.97 2.90 -6.14
N CYS A 104 4.80 3.25 -5.15
CA CYS A 104 4.67 4.50 -4.41
C CYS A 104 4.75 5.73 -5.31
N ASP A 105 5.65 5.74 -6.30
CA ASP A 105 5.78 6.86 -7.25
C ASP A 105 4.55 7.04 -8.14
N ARG A 106 3.76 5.98 -8.33
CA ARG A 106 2.51 6.02 -9.09
C ARG A 106 1.31 6.51 -8.25
N LEU A 107 1.42 6.46 -6.93
CA LEU A 107 0.38 7.02 -6.05
C LEU A 107 0.32 8.55 -6.15
N GLY A 108 1.42 9.24 -6.12
CA GLY A 108 1.56 10.67 -6.39
C GLY A 108 0.35 11.55 -6.05
N PRO A 109 0.20 12.72 -6.68
CA PRO A 109 -0.92 13.62 -6.42
C PRO A 109 -2.30 13.04 -6.71
N SER A 110 -2.40 12.07 -7.61
CA SER A 110 -3.69 11.43 -7.96
C SER A 110 -4.28 10.59 -6.83
N HIS A 111 -3.52 10.31 -5.78
CA HIS A 111 -3.95 9.55 -4.60
C HIS A 111 -3.84 10.35 -3.30
N ASP A 112 -3.37 11.60 -3.39
CA ASP A 112 -3.30 12.48 -2.22
C ASP A 112 -4.70 12.88 -1.78
N VAL A 113 -5.13 12.34 -0.64
CA VAL A 113 -6.48 12.52 -0.12
C VAL A 113 -6.80 13.99 0.15
N THR A 114 -5.81 14.80 0.50
CA THR A 114 -5.99 16.23 0.76
C THR A 114 -6.38 16.97 -0.52
N PHE A 115 -5.61 16.75 -1.60
CA PHE A 115 -5.91 17.34 -2.90
C PHE A 115 -7.22 16.83 -3.50
N LEU A 116 -7.47 15.53 -3.38
CA LEU A 116 -8.72 14.94 -3.86
C LEU A 116 -9.93 15.51 -3.13
N LYS A 117 -9.83 15.68 -1.81
CA LYS A 117 -10.92 16.26 -1.01
C LYS A 117 -11.18 17.71 -1.36
N GLU A 118 -10.13 18.52 -1.53
CA GLU A 118 -10.25 19.89 -1.96
C GLU A 118 -10.93 20.01 -3.33
N ALA A 119 -10.50 19.21 -4.31
CA ALA A 119 -11.10 19.16 -5.63
C ALA A 119 -12.57 18.72 -5.59
N TYR A 120 -12.89 17.73 -4.76
CA TYR A 120 -14.24 17.25 -4.53
C TYR A 120 -15.14 18.36 -3.99
N ASP A 121 -14.73 19.03 -2.91
CA ASP A 121 -15.52 20.07 -2.25
C ASP A 121 -15.74 21.29 -3.16
N GLN A 122 -14.73 21.70 -3.93
CA GLN A 122 -14.85 22.81 -4.89
C GLN A 122 -15.88 22.52 -5.98
N ARG A 123 -15.96 21.29 -6.49
CA ARG A 123 -16.95 20.90 -7.51
C ARG A 123 -18.35 20.82 -6.92
N MET A 124 -18.49 20.21 -5.76
CA MET A 124 -19.76 20.14 -5.05
C MET A 124 -20.32 21.54 -4.75
N ALA A 125 -19.48 22.50 -4.35
CA ALA A 125 -19.89 23.88 -4.09
C ALA A 125 -20.41 24.60 -5.35
N LYS A 126 -19.97 24.17 -6.53
CA LYS A 126 -20.44 24.67 -7.83
C LYS A 126 -21.67 23.94 -8.36
N GLY A 127 -22.14 22.90 -7.68
CA GLY A 127 -23.21 22.02 -8.16
C GLY A 127 -22.77 21.07 -9.28
N GLU A 128 -21.49 20.86 -9.45
CA GLU A 128 -20.91 19.95 -10.44
C GLU A 128 -20.74 18.54 -9.86
N ASP A 129 -20.88 17.48 -10.69
CA ASP A 129 -20.51 16.12 -10.30
C ASP A 129 -18.97 16.05 -10.13
N PRO A 130 -18.45 15.77 -8.94
CA PRO A 130 -17.01 15.77 -8.71
C PRO A 130 -16.27 14.65 -9.45
N LYS A 131 -16.94 13.56 -9.85
CA LYS A 131 -16.37 12.39 -10.54
C LYS A 131 -15.16 11.76 -9.86
N ILE A 132 -14.95 12.06 -8.57
CA ILE A 132 -13.88 11.51 -7.74
C ILE A 132 -14.43 10.31 -6.98
N ASP A 133 -13.69 9.23 -6.97
CA ASP A 133 -14.05 8.02 -6.23
C ASP A 133 -14.05 8.29 -4.72
N THR A 134 -15.25 8.28 -4.12
CA THR A 134 -15.42 8.58 -2.70
C THR A 134 -14.78 7.54 -1.77
N ARG A 135 -14.38 6.36 -2.30
CA ARG A 135 -13.62 5.37 -1.54
C ARG A 135 -12.27 5.92 -1.07
N PHE A 136 -11.70 6.95 -1.73
CA PHE A 136 -10.50 7.63 -1.23
C PHE A 136 -10.69 8.27 0.15
N PHE A 137 -11.90 8.70 0.48
CA PHE A 137 -12.20 9.40 1.75
C PHE A 137 -12.61 8.46 2.88
N ARG A 138 -12.65 7.16 2.62
CA ARG A 138 -12.97 6.16 3.61
C ARG A 138 -11.76 5.90 4.50
N ALA A 139 -11.96 5.93 5.83
CA ALA A 139 -10.92 5.54 6.78
C ALA A 139 -10.49 4.08 6.55
N ARG A 140 -9.18 3.83 6.52
CA ARG A 140 -8.57 2.49 6.40
C ARG A 140 -7.46 2.35 7.42
N ALA A 141 -7.42 1.20 8.06
CA ALA A 141 -6.28 0.79 8.85
C ALA A 141 -5.15 0.27 7.94
N VAL A 142 -3.91 0.57 8.29
CA VAL A 142 -2.75 0.01 7.61
C VAL A 142 -1.68 -0.40 8.61
N ALA A 143 -1.11 -1.57 8.40
CA ALA A 143 0.05 -2.05 9.13
C ALA A 143 1.20 -2.37 8.18
N PHE A 144 2.41 -2.35 8.71
CA PHE A 144 3.62 -2.61 7.95
C PHE A 144 4.47 -3.68 8.62
N ILE A 145 5.00 -4.59 7.83
CA ILE A 145 5.99 -5.57 8.27
C ILE A 145 7.24 -5.40 7.41
N GLY A 146 8.32 -4.93 8.03
CA GLY A 146 9.62 -4.84 7.39
C GLY A 146 10.54 -5.93 7.92
N HIS A 147 11.31 -6.59 7.05
CA HIS A 147 12.28 -7.59 7.48
C HIS A 147 13.64 -7.41 6.79
N GLY A 148 14.70 -7.56 7.55
CA GLY A 148 16.07 -7.41 7.06
C GLY A 148 17.10 -7.80 8.09
N GLY A 149 18.33 -8.06 7.62
CA GLY A 149 19.45 -8.50 8.46
C GLY A 149 20.30 -7.39 9.06
N SER A 150 19.98 -6.12 8.77
CA SER A 150 20.75 -4.99 9.24
C SER A 150 20.13 -4.32 10.46
N GLU A 151 20.95 -3.84 11.38
CA GLU A 151 20.51 -2.98 12.48
C GLU A 151 19.80 -1.71 11.95
N TRP A 152 20.10 -1.26 10.75
CA TRP A 152 19.54 -0.09 10.10
C TRP A 152 18.20 -0.34 9.41
N SER A 153 17.64 -1.54 9.49
CA SER A 153 16.36 -1.88 8.84
C SER A 153 15.20 -0.98 9.27
N TYR A 154 15.27 -0.29 10.41
CA TYR A 154 14.27 0.70 10.83
C TYR A 154 14.20 1.91 9.89
N LEU A 155 15.24 2.21 9.12
CA LEU A 155 15.24 3.29 8.14
C LEU A 155 14.24 3.06 7.00
N SER A 156 13.79 1.85 6.82
CA SER A 156 12.77 1.51 5.82
C SER A 156 11.37 2.00 6.18
N TYR A 157 11.08 2.22 7.45
CA TYR A 157 9.75 2.63 7.88
C TYR A 157 9.21 3.84 7.10
N PRO A 158 9.95 4.95 6.93
CA PRO A 158 9.46 6.08 6.14
C PRO A 158 9.11 5.70 4.71
N THR A 159 9.90 4.82 4.08
CA THR A 159 9.63 4.41 2.69
C THR A 159 8.46 3.46 2.57
N LEU A 160 8.22 2.61 3.56
CA LEU A 160 7.04 1.75 3.62
C LEU A 160 5.76 2.55 3.90
N ALA A 161 5.85 3.63 4.68
CA ALA A 161 4.68 4.41 5.08
C ALA A 161 4.11 5.31 3.97
N VAL A 162 4.80 5.49 2.84
CA VAL A 162 4.37 6.39 1.75
C VAL A 162 2.91 6.16 1.32
N PRO A 163 2.43 4.94 1.08
CA PRO A 163 1.03 4.73 0.71
C PRO A 163 0.04 5.23 1.76
N ALA A 164 0.36 5.03 3.06
CA ALA A 164 -0.49 5.50 4.14
C ALA A 164 -0.61 7.02 4.16
N ILE A 165 0.49 7.72 3.93
CA ILE A 165 0.51 9.19 3.90
C ILE A 165 -0.32 9.70 2.72
N SER A 166 -0.06 9.21 1.52
CA SER A 166 -0.75 9.65 0.29
C SER A 166 -2.25 9.38 0.36
N MET A 167 -2.64 8.19 0.80
CA MET A 167 -4.05 7.76 0.80
C MET A 167 -4.79 8.06 2.12
N GLY A 168 -4.19 8.82 3.03
CA GLY A 168 -4.83 9.22 4.30
C GLY A 168 -5.22 8.04 5.19
N MET A 169 -4.41 6.98 5.22
CA MET A 169 -4.68 5.79 6.02
C MET A 169 -4.21 5.96 7.46
N THR A 170 -4.90 5.31 8.39
CA THR A 170 -4.49 5.26 9.79
C THR A 170 -3.47 4.14 10.00
N ILE A 171 -2.23 4.50 10.31
CA ILE A 171 -1.19 3.51 10.64
C ILE A 171 -1.49 2.94 12.03
N VAL A 172 -1.72 1.63 12.09
CA VAL A 172 -2.05 0.93 13.34
C VAL A 172 -0.86 0.20 13.93
N ASP A 173 0.06 -0.30 13.12
CA ASP A 173 1.27 -0.94 13.62
C ASP A 173 2.41 -0.96 12.58
N TYR A 174 3.62 -1.15 13.09
CA TYR A 174 4.82 -1.46 12.33
C TYR A 174 5.62 -2.56 13.01
N VAL A 175 5.73 -3.70 12.39
CA VAL A 175 6.51 -4.83 12.88
C VAL A 175 7.84 -4.91 12.14
N ARG A 176 8.93 -4.84 12.89
CA ARG A 176 10.27 -5.14 12.39
C ARG A 176 10.63 -6.58 12.71
N LEU A 177 10.96 -7.36 11.68
CA LEU A 177 11.49 -8.70 11.82
C LEU A 177 12.99 -8.70 11.51
N ASP A 178 13.79 -8.95 12.51
CA ASP A 178 15.23 -9.04 12.33
C ASP A 178 15.61 -10.40 11.74
N TRP A 179 16.47 -10.36 10.76
CA TRP A 179 16.97 -11.55 10.08
C TRP A 179 18.30 -12.01 10.71
N ASN A 180 18.29 -12.49 11.90
CA ASN A 180 19.49 -13.02 12.55
C ASN A 180 19.89 -14.38 11.94
N ASN A 181 20.19 -14.43 10.63
CA ASN A 181 20.66 -15.62 9.90
C ASN A 181 19.78 -16.88 10.06
N THR A 182 18.61 -16.77 10.66
CA THR A 182 17.64 -17.85 10.79
C THR A 182 16.44 -17.57 9.90
N LEU A 183 16.30 -18.32 8.84
CA LEU A 183 15.10 -18.38 8.00
C LEU A 183 13.87 -18.93 8.74
N ILE A 184 14.00 -19.15 10.06
CA ILE A 184 12.97 -19.76 10.89
C ILE A 184 12.22 -18.64 11.59
N LEU A 185 10.94 -18.53 11.30
CA LEU A 185 9.99 -17.76 12.10
C LEU A 185 9.76 -18.53 13.40
N ASP A 186 10.37 -18.07 14.49
CA ASP A 186 10.10 -18.61 15.81
C ASP A 186 8.71 -18.18 16.31
N ASP A 187 8.22 -18.82 17.36
CA ASP A 187 6.87 -18.57 17.87
C ASP A 187 6.68 -17.13 18.34
N ALA A 188 7.69 -16.49 18.91
CA ALA A 188 7.62 -15.10 19.38
C ALA A 188 7.46 -14.11 18.22
N ARG A 189 8.22 -14.32 17.12
CA ARG A 189 8.10 -13.50 15.90
C ARG A 189 6.77 -13.72 15.20
N MET A 190 6.31 -14.98 15.17
CA MET A 190 5.02 -15.31 14.61
C MET A 190 3.87 -14.72 15.42
N GLU A 191 3.98 -14.67 16.74
CA GLU A 191 2.98 -14.05 17.58
C GLU A 191 2.88 -12.54 17.30
N ARG A 192 3.98 -11.82 17.18
CA ARG A 192 3.96 -10.41 16.78
C ARG A 192 3.34 -10.17 15.42
N VAL A 193 3.58 -11.07 14.45
CA VAL A 193 2.97 -10.98 13.13
C VAL A 193 1.46 -11.19 13.18
N ARG A 194 0.97 -12.06 14.08
CA ARG A 194 -0.48 -12.29 14.25
C ARG A 194 -1.19 -11.11 14.93
N GLN A 195 -0.50 -10.38 15.78
CA GLN A 195 -1.04 -9.22 16.48
C GLN A 195 -1.05 -7.93 15.64
N CYS A 196 -0.31 -7.89 14.53
CA CYS A 196 -0.28 -6.79 13.57
C CYS A 196 -1.56 -6.74 12.73
#